data_cb212d6cb6e36ac51beef9ac6d25ef07
#
_entry.id   cb212d6cb6e36ac51beef9ac6d25ef07
#
_cell.length_a   1.000
_cell.length_b   1.000
_cell.length_c   1.000
_cell.angle_alpha   90.00
_cell.angle_beta   90.00
_cell.angle_gamma   90.00
#
_symmetry.space_group_name_H-M   'P 1'
#
loop_
_entity.id
_entity.type
_entity.pdbx_description
1 polymer ?
#
loop_
_entity_poly.entity_id
_entity_poly.type
_entity_poly.pdbx_seq_one_letter_code
_entity_poly.pdbx_strand_id
1 'polypeptide(L)'
;KLMESLCIHMQKALKAGDHGVPGGERTYRLYSATVALSYDLDLADTNMRAHEALAAQVDYQSYQLQGARLSLAASLVLAAITQAQLTAQIGATEDLIGTQEEQLALTRKRLALGVGTEQDVLALQTQLEQTRAVVPALENRRQQTRHLLAVLAGQAPGQAGMPEFELADFSLPAQLPVSVPSELARRRPDVRASEALLQAASAQYGVAVAKLYPQLNVSASLGSQALSAASLFGAGSLLWGLGGQLVQPLFTPGLRENAKAAEAGLQAAQANYQHT
;
A
#
# COMPACT_ATOMS: atom_id res chain seq x y z
N LYS A 1 16.60 15.52 13.75
CA LYS A 1 15.71 16.70 13.54
C LYS A 1 15.83 17.58 14.75
N LEU A 2 16.44 18.77 14.61
CA LEU A 2 16.42 19.83 15.60
C LEU A 2 14.95 20.22 15.83
N MET A 3 14.41 20.00 17.02
CA MET A 3 13.13 20.56 17.43
C MET A 3 13.40 21.94 18.03
N GLU A 4 13.16 22.99 17.26
CA GLU A 4 13.09 24.35 17.76
C GLU A 4 11.69 24.56 18.36
N SER A 5 11.61 24.72 19.66
CA SER A 5 10.38 25.18 20.31
C SER A 5 10.57 26.59 20.85
N LEU A 6 9.89 27.55 20.23
CA LEU A 6 9.76 28.90 20.78
C LEU A 6 8.61 28.88 21.79
N CYS A 7 8.93 28.87 23.07
CA CYS A 7 7.93 28.89 24.14
C CYS A 7 7.90 30.27 24.78
N ILE A 8 6.86 31.08 24.48
CA ILE A 8 6.55 32.32 25.23
C ILE A 8 5.59 31.91 26.34
N HIS A 9 6.11 31.78 27.57
CA HIS A 9 5.29 31.44 28.74
C HIS A 9 5.01 32.73 29.56
N MET A 10 3.74 33.09 29.68
CA MET A 10 3.28 34.05 30.67
C MET A 10 2.79 33.26 31.89
N GLN A 11 3.62 33.10 32.88
CA GLN A 11 3.22 32.50 34.15
C GLN A 11 2.68 33.59 35.11
N LYS A 12 1.41 33.46 35.47
CA LYS A 12 0.81 34.21 36.58
C LYS A 12 1.20 33.49 37.86
N ALA A 13 1.86 34.23 38.78
CA ALA A 13 2.49 33.69 39.96
C ALA A 13 1.60 32.80 40.84
N LEU A 14 2.19 31.69 41.24
CA LEU A 14 1.68 30.82 42.29
C LEU A 14 1.85 31.49 43.67
N LYS A 15 0.83 31.37 44.53
CA LYS A 15 0.94 31.68 45.95
C LYS A 15 2.09 30.93 46.57
N ALA A 16 3.08 31.60 47.11
CA ALA A 16 4.06 31.01 47.99
C ALA A 16 3.34 30.61 49.30
N GLY A 17 3.43 29.32 49.66
CA GLY A 17 2.84 28.80 50.90
C GLY A 17 3.43 29.49 52.12
N ASP A 18 2.53 29.80 53.05
CA ASP A 18 2.79 30.39 54.35
C ASP A 18 3.69 29.47 55.23
N HIS A 19 4.91 29.90 55.44
CA HIS A 19 5.73 29.43 56.57
C HIS A 19 6.00 30.63 57.46
N GLY A 20 5.04 30.93 58.30
CA GLY A 20 5.19 31.55 59.62
C GLY A 20 6.05 32.82 59.77
N VAL A 21 6.08 33.77 58.79
CA VAL A 21 6.65 35.11 58.92
C VAL A 21 5.58 36.12 58.70
N PRO A 22 5.29 37.04 59.63
CA PRO A 22 4.28 38.08 59.42
C PRO A 22 4.74 39.13 58.41
N GLY A 23 4.37 38.95 57.19
CA GLY A 23 4.66 39.88 56.09
C GLY A 23 3.80 39.49 54.91
N GLY A 24 2.80 40.30 54.56
CA GLY A 24 1.73 40.05 53.62
C GLY A 24 2.09 39.35 52.31
N GLU A 25 1.14 38.64 51.73
CA GLU A 25 1.20 37.96 50.44
C GLU A 25 1.88 38.82 49.37
N ARG A 26 3.12 38.46 49.00
CA ARG A 26 3.81 39.15 47.91
C ARG A 26 3.47 38.41 46.62
N THR A 27 2.51 38.88 45.88
CA THR A 27 2.27 38.46 44.50
C THR A 27 3.19 39.22 43.57
N TYR A 28 3.96 38.53 42.76
CA TYR A 28 4.80 39.11 41.73
C TYR A 28 4.41 38.56 40.36
N ARG A 29 4.63 39.32 39.31
CA ARG A 29 4.45 38.90 37.93
C ARG A 29 5.84 38.62 37.35
N LEU A 30 5.99 37.45 36.72
CA LEU A 30 7.23 37.08 36.05
C LEU A 30 6.94 36.94 34.56
N TYR A 31 7.69 37.68 33.77
CA TYR A 31 7.65 37.60 32.30
C TYR A 31 8.91 36.89 31.86
N SER A 32 8.79 35.87 30.94
CA SER A 32 9.92 35.15 30.39
C SER A 32 9.72 34.95 28.90
N ALA A 33 10.79 35.11 28.14
CA ALA A 33 10.89 34.74 26.72
C ALA A 33 12.14 33.89 26.55
N THR A 34 11.98 32.64 26.20
CA THR A 34 13.09 31.64 26.14
C THR A 34 13.03 30.87 24.84
N VAL A 35 14.18 30.74 24.19
CA VAL A 35 14.40 29.78 23.10
C VAL A 35 15.16 28.62 23.70
N ALA A 36 14.64 27.40 23.55
CA ALA A 36 15.27 26.19 24.00
C ALA A 36 15.58 25.27 22.80
N LEU A 37 16.77 24.73 22.80
CA LEU A 37 17.25 23.71 21.86
C LEU A 37 17.50 22.44 22.65
N SER A 38 16.96 21.32 22.22
CA SER A 38 17.26 20.02 22.77
C SER A 38 17.69 19.06 21.65
N TYR A 39 18.73 18.28 21.95
CA TYR A 39 19.27 17.31 21.03
C TYR A 39 19.52 15.98 21.75
N ASP A 40 18.87 14.91 21.25
CA ASP A 40 19.12 13.56 21.74
C ASP A 40 20.30 12.98 20.98
N LEU A 41 21.40 12.76 21.70
CA LEU A 41 22.55 12.04 21.16
C LEU A 41 22.20 10.56 21.05
N ASP A 42 22.15 10.06 19.84
CA ASP A 42 21.81 8.68 19.52
C ASP A 42 23.01 7.74 19.72
N LEU A 43 23.39 7.52 20.98
CA LEU A 43 24.57 6.72 21.35
C LEU A 43 24.40 5.23 21.02
N ALA A 44 23.19 4.74 20.91
CA ALA A 44 22.83 3.34 20.64
C ALA A 44 22.16 3.16 19.27
N ASP A 45 22.24 4.16 18.39
CA ASP A 45 21.64 4.15 17.05
C ASP A 45 20.11 3.93 17.04
N THR A 46 19.41 4.30 18.11
CA THR A 46 17.96 4.13 18.24
C THR A 46 17.19 4.83 17.12
N ASN A 47 17.53 6.11 16.86
CA ASN A 47 16.89 6.93 15.83
C ASN A 47 17.28 6.46 14.43
N MET A 48 18.55 6.07 14.25
CA MET A 48 19.02 5.54 12.98
C MET A 48 18.30 4.23 12.64
N ARG A 49 18.17 3.31 13.58
CA ARG A 49 17.41 2.05 13.41
C ARG A 49 15.92 2.29 13.19
N ALA A 50 15.31 3.25 13.90
CA ALA A 50 13.93 3.64 13.67
C ALA A 50 13.70 4.19 12.25
N HIS A 51 14.64 5.00 11.76
CA HIS A 51 14.59 5.50 10.39
C HIS A 51 14.75 4.36 9.35
N GLU A 52 15.68 3.42 9.60
CA GLU A 52 15.86 2.23 8.76
C GLU A 52 14.59 1.37 8.71
N ALA A 53 13.91 1.15 9.84
CA ALA A 53 12.65 0.43 9.90
C ALA A 53 11.55 1.11 9.06
N LEU A 54 11.44 2.43 9.15
CA LEU A 54 10.48 3.21 8.36
C LEU A 54 10.82 3.20 6.87
N ALA A 55 12.09 3.30 6.50
CA ALA A 55 12.53 3.22 5.11
C ALA A 55 12.17 1.85 4.51
N ALA A 56 12.45 0.76 5.24
CA ALA A 56 12.08 -0.59 4.81
C ALA A 56 10.55 -0.77 4.67
N GLN A 57 9.74 -0.09 5.50
CA GLN A 57 8.29 -0.07 5.34
C GLN A 57 7.84 0.67 4.06
N VAL A 58 8.52 1.75 3.69
CA VAL A 58 8.26 2.44 2.40
C VAL A 58 8.60 1.53 1.24
N ASP A 59 9.73 0.82 1.30
CA ASP A 59 10.12 -0.16 0.27
C ASP A 59 9.08 -1.29 0.16
N TYR A 60 8.62 -1.82 1.28
CA TYR A 60 7.52 -2.79 1.31
C TYR A 60 6.28 -2.29 0.56
N GLN A 61 5.82 -1.06 0.86
CA GLN A 61 4.65 -0.48 0.18
C GLN A 61 4.90 -0.28 -1.33
N SER A 62 6.13 0.08 -1.70
CA SER A 62 6.50 0.24 -3.11
C SER A 62 6.43 -1.10 -3.88
N TYR A 63 6.90 -2.19 -3.27
CA TYR A 63 6.81 -3.53 -3.87
C TYR A 63 5.36 -4.05 -3.90
N GLN A 64 4.55 -3.76 -2.89
CA GLN A 64 3.12 -4.05 -2.90
C GLN A 64 2.42 -3.33 -4.08
N LEU A 65 2.74 -2.06 -4.30
CA LEU A 65 2.23 -1.31 -5.45
C LEU A 65 2.65 -1.94 -6.79
N GLN A 66 3.92 -2.39 -6.90
CA GLN A 66 4.39 -3.09 -8.09
C GLN A 66 3.62 -4.40 -8.32
N GLY A 67 3.40 -5.18 -7.26
CA GLY A 67 2.59 -6.40 -7.30
C GLY A 67 1.16 -6.15 -7.75
N ALA A 68 0.51 -5.12 -7.19
CA ALA A 68 -0.84 -4.71 -7.58
C ALA A 68 -0.92 -4.28 -9.04
N ARG A 69 0.05 -3.51 -9.53
CA ARG A 69 0.15 -3.10 -10.94
C ARG A 69 0.31 -4.30 -11.88
N LEU A 70 1.15 -5.25 -11.51
CA LEU A 70 1.36 -6.47 -12.29
C LEU A 70 0.09 -7.32 -12.34
N SER A 71 -0.59 -7.49 -11.22
CA SER A 71 -1.86 -8.22 -11.13
C SER A 71 -2.96 -7.54 -11.95
N LEU A 72 -3.05 -6.21 -11.87
CA LEU A 72 -4.01 -5.44 -12.67
C LEU A 72 -3.73 -5.58 -14.17
N ALA A 73 -2.45 -5.45 -14.58
CA ALA A 73 -2.07 -5.61 -15.98
C ALA A 73 -2.38 -7.03 -16.51
N ALA A 74 -2.08 -8.05 -15.71
CA ALA A 74 -2.42 -9.44 -16.06
C ALA A 74 -3.94 -9.63 -16.20
N SER A 75 -4.73 -9.07 -15.28
CA SER A 75 -6.20 -9.14 -15.32
C SER A 75 -6.78 -8.43 -16.55
N LEU A 76 -6.23 -7.27 -16.92
CA LEU A 76 -6.60 -6.53 -18.13
C LEU A 76 -6.32 -7.36 -19.39
N VAL A 77 -5.12 -7.93 -19.52
CA VAL A 77 -4.74 -8.74 -20.67
C VAL A 77 -5.63 -9.99 -20.78
N LEU A 78 -5.87 -10.69 -19.67
CA LEU A 78 -6.74 -11.87 -19.65
C LEU A 78 -8.18 -11.52 -20.04
N ALA A 79 -8.72 -10.39 -19.56
CA ALA A 79 -10.04 -9.94 -19.94
C ALA A 79 -10.12 -9.54 -21.43
N ALA A 80 -9.07 -8.90 -21.97
CA ALA A 80 -9.00 -8.55 -23.38
C ALA A 80 -8.94 -9.80 -24.29
N ILE A 81 -8.11 -10.80 -23.93
CA ILE A 81 -8.06 -12.08 -24.64
C ILE A 81 -9.42 -12.80 -24.56
N THR A 82 -10.08 -12.78 -23.40
CA THR A 82 -11.40 -13.40 -23.23
C THR A 82 -12.45 -12.70 -24.10
N GLN A 83 -12.39 -11.37 -24.22
CA GLN A 83 -13.27 -10.62 -25.11
C GLN A 83 -13.04 -11.02 -26.58
N ALA A 84 -11.80 -11.06 -27.02
CA ALA A 84 -11.42 -11.46 -28.37
C ALA A 84 -11.85 -12.90 -28.68
N GLN A 85 -11.70 -13.82 -27.74
CA GLN A 85 -12.16 -15.21 -27.85
C GLN A 85 -13.67 -15.27 -28.03
N LEU A 86 -14.45 -14.52 -27.21
CA LEU A 86 -15.90 -14.50 -27.30
C LEU A 86 -16.39 -13.90 -28.63
N THR A 87 -15.71 -12.86 -29.12
CA THR A 87 -15.99 -12.26 -30.44
C THR A 87 -15.78 -13.29 -31.56
N ALA A 88 -14.65 -13.98 -31.55
CA ALA A 88 -14.37 -15.04 -32.53
C ALA A 88 -15.36 -16.22 -32.42
N GLN A 89 -15.74 -16.59 -31.21
CA GLN A 89 -16.71 -17.67 -30.99
C GLN A 89 -18.11 -17.29 -31.49
N ILE A 90 -18.56 -16.06 -31.32
CA ILE A 90 -19.82 -15.54 -31.86
C ILE A 90 -19.77 -15.61 -33.38
N GLY A 91 -18.72 -15.06 -34.02
CA GLY A 91 -18.57 -15.11 -35.47
C GLY A 91 -18.60 -16.54 -36.01
N ALA A 92 -17.85 -17.47 -35.45
CA ALA A 92 -17.88 -18.88 -35.86
C ALA A 92 -19.24 -19.55 -35.65
N THR A 93 -20.00 -19.14 -34.61
CA THR A 93 -21.36 -19.65 -34.39
C THR A 93 -22.35 -19.09 -35.42
N GLU A 94 -22.22 -17.82 -35.80
CA GLU A 94 -23.01 -17.19 -36.85
C GLU A 94 -22.75 -17.81 -38.23
N ASP A 95 -21.48 -18.10 -38.57
CA ASP A 95 -21.08 -18.83 -39.79
C ASP A 95 -21.71 -20.24 -39.83
N LEU A 96 -21.70 -20.94 -38.66
CA LEU A 96 -22.32 -22.25 -38.51
C LEU A 96 -23.85 -22.15 -38.72
N ILE A 97 -24.51 -21.13 -38.16
CA ILE A 97 -25.95 -20.87 -38.36
C ILE A 97 -26.24 -20.68 -39.86
N GLY A 98 -25.45 -19.86 -40.56
CA GLY A 98 -25.60 -19.65 -42.01
C GLY A 98 -25.51 -20.96 -42.80
N THR A 99 -24.51 -21.79 -42.50
CA THR A 99 -24.34 -23.11 -43.12
C THR A 99 -25.52 -24.04 -42.84
N GLN A 100 -26.04 -24.05 -41.60
CA GLN A 100 -27.21 -24.86 -41.23
C GLN A 100 -28.50 -24.37 -41.90
N GLU A 101 -28.65 -23.06 -42.10
CA GLU A 101 -29.78 -22.49 -42.85
C GLU A 101 -29.79 -22.92 -44.31
N GLU A 102 -28.61 -22.89 -44.97
CA GLU A 102 -28.47 -23.38 -46.34
C GLU A 102 -28.76 -24.86 -46.45
N GLN A 103 -28.28 -25.65 -45.50
CA GLN A 103 -28.54 -27.10 -45.44
C GLN A 103 -30.04 -27.39 -45.23
N LEU A 104 -30.70 -26.66 -44.36
CA LEU A 104 -32.14 -26.78 -44.11
C LEU A 104 -32.95 -26.42 -45.37
N ALA A 105 -32.56 -25.31 -46.06
CA ALA A 105 -33.19 -24.91 -47.30
C ALA A 105 -33.07 -25.98 -48.40
N LEU A 106 -31.89 -26.59 -48.53
CA LEU A 106 -31.65 -27.68 -49.47
C LEU A 106 -32.50 -28.92 -49.11
N THR A 107 -32.59 -29.30 -47.84
CA THR A 107 -33.37 -30.46 -47.39
C THR A 107 -34.89 -30.24 -47.60
N ARG A 108 -35.40 -29.03 -47.38
CA ARG A 108 -36.79 -28.65 -47.71
C ARG A 108 -37.07 -28.78 -49.18
N LYS A 109 -36.13 -28.38 -50.08
CA LYS A 109 -36.27 -28.58 -51.53
C LYS A 109 -36.30 -30.05 -51.89
N ARG A 110 -35.49 -30.89 -51.28
CA ARG A 110 -35.52 -32.36 -51.49
C ARG A 110 -36.84 -32.98 -51.05
N LEU A 111 -37.37 -32.58 -49.88
CA LEU A 111 -38.70 -33.01 -49.45
C LEU A 111 -39.78 -32.65 -50.44
N ALA A 112 -39.77 -31.40 -50.96
CA ALA A 112 -40.75 -30.94 -51.94
C ALA A 112 -40.68 -31.71 -53.29
N LEU A 113 -39.51 -32.27 -53.60
CA LEU A 113 -39.31 -33.15 -54.78
C LEU A 113 -39.59 -34.64 -54.49
N GLY A 114 -40.05 -34.96 -53.26
CA GLY A 114 -40.36 -36.36 -52.88
C GLY A 114 -39.12 -37.23 -52.56
N VAL A 115 -37.93 -36.62 -52.39
CA VAL A 115 -36.65 -37.35 -52.19
C VAL A 115 -36.14 -37.22 -50.76
N GLY A 116 -36.94 -36.78 -49.79
CA GLY A 116 -36.56 -36.61 -48.39
C GLY A 116 -37.68 -36.91 -47.44
N THR A 117 -37.43 -36.88 -46.15
CA THR A 117 -38.43 -37.10 -45.12
C THR A 117 -38.66 -35.81 -44.31
N GLU A 118 -39.88 -35.66 -43.78
CA GLU A 118 -40.21 -34.55 -42.88
C GLU A 118 -39.38 -34.60 -41.59
N GLN A 119 -39.03 -35.81 -41.16
CA GLN A 119 -38.18 -36.06 -40.00
C GLN A 119 -36.76 -35.40 -40.18
N ASP A 120 -36.19 -35.50 -41.39
CA ASP A 120 -34.86 -34.87 -41.68
C ASP A 120 -34.95 -33.35 -41.58
N VAL A 121 -36.06 -32.74 -42.06
CA VAL A 121 -36.26 -31.29 -41.97
C VAL A 121 -36.39 -30.84 -40.52
N LEU A 122 -37.22 -31.54 -39.71
CA LEU A 122 -37.43 -31.22 -38.32
C LEU A 122 -36.17 -31.42 -37.46
N ALA A 123 -35.37 -32.45 -37.75
CA ALA A 123 -34.09 -32.67 -37.08
C ALA A 123 -33.12 -31.50 -37.31
N LEU A 124 -32.95 -31.09 -38.57
CA LEU A 124 -32.07 -29.96 -38.93
C LEU A 124 -32.59 -28.62 -38.37
N GLN A 125 -33.92 -28.43 -38.38
CA GLN A 125 -34.52 -27.25 -37.79
C GLN A 125 -34.29 -27.20 -36.29
N THR A 126 -34.42 -28.32 -35.58
CA THR A 126 -34.10 -28.40 -34.13
C THR A 126 -32.64 -28.06 -33.86
N GLN A 127 -31.72 -28.58 -34.64
CA GLN A 127 -30.31 -28.30 -34.53
C GLN A 127 -30.01 -26.81 -34.78
N LEU A 128 -30.60 -26.22 -35.80
CA LEU A 128 -30.45 -24.78 -36.09
C LEU A 128 -30.92 -23.91 -34.92
N GLU A 129 -32.13 -24.18 -34.38
CA GLU A 129 -32.66 -23.40 -33.27
C GLU A 129 -31.84 -23.58 -31.98
N GLN A 130 -31.29 -24.77 -31.74
CA GLN A 130 -30.34 -25.00 -30.63
C GLN A 130 -29.08 -24.18 -30.80
N THR A 131 -28.51 -24.10 -32.02
CA THR A 131 -27.32 -23.28 -32.28
C THR A 131 -27.62 -21.81 -32.11
N ARG A 132 -28.76 -21.31 -32.61
CA ARG A 132 -29.24 -19.93 -32.42
C ARG A 132 -29.39 -19.56 -30.95
N ALA A 133 -29.90 -20.50 -30.13
CA ALA A 133 -30.11 -20.27 -28.70
C ALA A 133 -28.80 -20.03 -27.90
N VAL A 134 -27.63 -20.40 -28.44
CA VAL A 134 -26.34 -20.20 -27.81
C VAL A 134 -25.86 -18.73 -27.96
N VAL A 135 -26.19 -18.06 -29.07
CA VAL A 135 -25.67 -16.72 -29.41
C VAL A 135 -25.96 -15.67 -28.32
N PRO A 136 -27.21 -15.53 -27.80
CA PRO A 136 -27.51 -14.54 -26.78
C PRO A 136 -26.70 -14.72 -25.49
N ALA A 137 -26.37 -15.97 -25.12
CA ALA A 137 -25.55 -16.26 -23.96
C ALA A 137 -24.09 -15.82 -24.16
N LEU A 138 -23.54 -16.01 -25.36
CA LEU A 138 -22.20 -15.56 -25.75
C LEU A 138 -22.13 -14.04 -25.79
N GLU A 139 -23.14 -13.37 -26.38
CA GLU A 139 -23.23 -11.91 -26.42
C GLU A 139 -23.27 -11.30 -25.01
N ASN A 140 -24.09 -11.89 -24.13
CA ASN A 140 -24.15 -11.44 -22.73
C ASN A 140 -22.79 -11.57 -22.04
N ARG A 141 -22.09 -12.69 -22.20
CA ARG A 141 -20.73 -12.87 -21.66
C ARG A 141 -19.75 -11.86 -22.24
N ARG A 142 -19.79 -11.60 -23.54
CA ARG A 142 -18.98 -10.57 -24.20
C ARG A 142 -19.22 -9.21 -23.57
N GLN A 143 -20.49 -8.83 -23.37
CA GLN A 143 -20.85 -7.56 -22.75
C GLN A 143 -20.38 -7.45 -21.29
N GLN A 144 -20.51 -8.53 -20.51
CA GLN A 144 -19.99 -8.58 -19.14
C GLN A 144 -18.47 -8.40 -19.10
N THR A 145 -17.73 -9.06 -20.00
CA THR A 145 -16.30 -8.93 -20.13
C THR A 145 -15.88 -7.50 -20.52
N ARG A 146 -16.66 -6.85 -21.40
CA ARG A 146 -16.45 -5.44 -21.77
C ARG A 146 -16.66 -4.51 -20.57
N HIS A 147 -17.66 -4.75 -19.75
CA HIS A 147 -17.85 -3.99 -18.51
C HIS A 147 -16.72 -4.22 -17.51
N LEU A 148 -16.24 -5.46 -17.38
CA LEU A 148 -15.09 -5.77 -16.54
C LEU A 148 -13.83 -5.03 -17.00
N LEU A 149 -13.56 -4.99 -18.31
CA LEU A 149 -12.45 -4.22 -18.89
C LEU A 149 -12.57 -2.72 -18.56
N ALA A 150 -13.76 -2.14 -18.68
CA ALA A 150 -13.99 -0.74 -18.34
C ALA A 150 -13.64 -0.47 -16.85
N VAL A 151 -14.11 -1.32 -15.93
CA VAL A 151 -13.82 -1.21 -14.50
C VAL A 151 -12.34 -1.34 -14.22
N LEU A 152 -11.66 -2.33 -14.83
CA LEU A 152 -10.21 -2.51 -14.66
C LEU A 152 -9.41 -1.32 -15.23
N ALA A 153 -9.93 -0.66 -16.26
CA ALA A 153 -9.35 0.56 -16.83
C ALA A 153 -9.71 1.85 -16.04
N GLY A 154 -10.48 1.72 -14.96
CA GLY A 154 -10.92 2.87 -14.15
C GLY A 154 -12.05 3.68 -14.80
N GLN A 155 -12.77 3.12 -15.76
CA GLN A 155 -13.87 3.78 -16.46
C GLN A 155 -15.23 3.25 -15.97
N ALA A 156 -16.26 4.07 -16.10
CA ALA A 156 -17.62 3.63 -15.79
C ALA A 156 -18.12 2.60 -16.82
N PRO A 157 -18.78 1.52 -16.39
CA PRO A 157 -19.40 0.57 -17.31
C PRO A 157 -20.38 1.27 -18.25
N GLY A 158 -20.27 1.01 -19.55
CA GLY A 158 -21.14 1.63 -20.57
C GLY A 158 -20.64 2.96 -21.15
N GLN A 159 -19.52 3.47 -20.66
CA GLN A 159 -18.88 4.64 -21.28
C GLN A 159 -18.34 4.26 -22.66
N ALA A 160 -18.62 5.10 -23.68
CA ALA A 160 -18.14 4.87 -25.04
C ALA A 160 -16.61 5.03 -25.08
N GLY A 161 -15.91 4.14 -25.80
CA GLY A 161 -14.47 4.29 -26.05
C GLY A 161 -13.59 3.10 -25.63
N MET A 162 -14.15 2.01 -25.09
CA MET A 162 -13.36 0.79 -24.89
C MET A 162 -13.03 0.15 -26.25
N PRO A 163 -11.75 -0.17 -26.53
CA PRO A 163 -11.37 -0.84 -27.76
C PRO A 163 -11.99 -2.24 -27.83
N GLU A 164 -12.34 -2.66 -29.03
CA GLU A 164 -12.68 -4.04 -29.30
C GLU A 164 -11.40 -4.77 -29.72
N PHE A 165 -11.18 -5.94 -29.10
CA PHE A 165 -10.01 -6.76 -29.36
C PHE A 165 -10.37 -7.95 -30.21
N GLU A 166 -9.51 -8.26 -31.18
CA GLU A 166 -9.59 -9.47 -32.01
C GLU A 166 -8.43 -10.42 -31.63
N LEU A 167 -8.59 -11.73 -31.92
CA LEU A 167 -7.52 -12.70 -31.65
C LEU A 167 -6.27 -12.42 -32.46
N ALA A 168 -6.38 -11.76 -33.62
CA ALA A 168 -5.27 -11.36 -34.47
C ALA A 168 -4.39 -10.27 -33.83
N ASP A 169 -4.93 -9.50 -32.88
CA ASP A 169 -4.19 -8.45 -32.16
C ASP A 169 -3.15 -9.06 -31.19
N PHE A 170 -3.30 -10.33 -30.83
CA PHE A 170 -2.44 -11.00 -29.87
C PHE A 170 -1.43 -11.89 -30.58
N SER A 171 -0.16 -11.49 -30.51
CA SER A 171 0.96 -12.31 -30.98
C SER A 171 1.72 -12.91 -29.80
N LEU A 172 1.96 -14.21 -29.86
CA LEU A 172 2.82 -14.87 -28.89
C LEU A 172 4.29 -14.52 -29.19
N PRO A 173 5.11 -14.19 -28.17
CA PRO A 173 6.52 -13.97 -28.37
C PRO A 173 7.19 -15.27 -28.91
N ALA A 174 7.93 -15.14 -30.00
CA ALA A 174 8.59 -16.28 -30.66
C ALA A 174 9.62 -16.97 -29.75
N GLN A 175 10.19 -16.25 -28.79
CA GLN A 175 11.14 -16.78 -27.80
C GLN A 175 10.80 -16.24 -26.42
N LEU A 176 10.53 -17.14 -25.49
CA LEU A 176 10.45 -16.80 -24.08
C LEU A 176 11.87 -16.79 -23.51
N PRO A 177 12.29 -15.69 -22.85
CA PRO A 177 13.61 -15.66 -22.21
C PRO A 177 13.66 -16.74 -21.13
N VAL A 178 14.56 -17.71 -21.29
CA VAL A 178 14.86 -18.70 -20.26
C VAL A 178 15.75 -18.02 -19.22
N SER A 179 15.15 -17.50 -18.16
CA SER A 179 15.92 -16.95 -17.04
C SER A 179 16.14 -18.00 -15.96
N VAL A 180 17.29 -17.87 -15.25
CA VAL A 180 17.62 -18.76 -14.14
C VAL A 180 16.57 -18.64 -13.04
N PRO A 181 16.06 -19.73 -12.45
CA PRO A 181 15.00 -19.69 -11.44
C PRO A 181 15.26 -18.73 -10.26
N SER A 182 16.51 -18.64 -9.81
CA SER A 182 16.94 -17.73 -8.74
C SER A 182 16.83 -16.24 -9.14
N GLU A 183 17.05 -15.90 -10.40
CA GLU A 183 16.91 -14.52 -10.88
C GLU A 183 15.44 -14.14 -11.03
N LEU A 184 14.60 -15.05 -11.47
CA LEU A 184 13.15 -14.85 -11.53
C LEU A 184 12.57 -14.61 -10.13
N ALA A 185 12.98 -15.40 -9.13
CA ALA A 185 12.55 -15.22 -7.75
C ALA A 185 12.91 -13.82 -7.22
N ARG A 186 14.13 -13.34 -7.50
CA ARG A 186 14.57 -12.00 -7.09
C ARG A 186 13.82 -10.85 -7.76
N ARG A 187 13.18 -11.08 -8.90
CA ARG A 187 12.38 -10.05 -9.62
C ARG A 187 10.93 -10.01 -9.17
N ARG A 188 10.47 -11.01 -8.42
CA ARG A 188 9.09 -11.07 -7.93
C ARG A 188 8.84 -9.98 -6.87
N PRO A 189 7.79 -9.17 -7.03
CA PRO A 189 7.47 -8.10 -6.08
C PRO A 189 7.09 -8.63 -4.69
N ASP A 190 6.45 -9.80 -4.59
CA ASP A 190 6.05 -10.43 -3.33
C ASP A 190 7.28 -10.88 -2.51
N VAL A 191 8.29 -11.48 -3.17
CA VAL A 191 9.57 -11.85 -2.54
C VAL A 191 10.30 -10.60 -2.04
N ARG A 192 10.38 -9.54 -2.84
CA ARG A 192 10.98 -8.27 -2.42
C ARG A 192 10.22 -7.59 -1.29
N ALA A 193 8.89 -7.67 -1.31
CA ALA A 193 8.07 -7.14 -0.22
C ALA A 193 8.34 -7.89 1.10
N SER A 194 8.43 -9.23 1.07
CA SER A 194 8.74 -10.01 2.26
C SER A 194 10.18 -9.76 2.76
N GLU A 195 11.15 -9.53 1.86
CA GLU A 195 12.52 -9.13 2.21
C GLU A 195 12.53 -7.76 2.92
N ALA A 196 11.79 -6.78 2.41
CA ALA A 196 11.66 -5.46 3.03
C ALA A 196 11.01 -5.54 4.42
N LEU A 197 10.00 -6.40 4.61
CA LEU A 197 9.42 -6.65 5.95
C LEU A 197 10.41 -7.30 6.91
N LEU A 198 11.24 -8.22 6.45
CA LEU A 198 12.31 -8.81 7.25
C LEU A 198 13.32 -7.76 7.68
N GLN A 199 13.71 -6.85 6.77
CA GLN A 199 14.60 -5.74 7.08
C GLN A 199 13.96 -4.78 8.09
N ALA A 200 12.67 -4.45 7.93
CA ALA A 200 11.94 -3.62 8.89
C ALA A 200 11.89 -4.27 10.29
N ALA A 201 11.61 -5.57 10.37
CA ALA A 201 11.59 -6.31 11.64
C ALA A 201 12.99 -6.37 12.29
N SER A 202 14.06 -6.54 11.51
CA SER A 202 15.44 -6.49 11.99
C SER A 202 15.78 -5.13 12.60
N ALA A 203 15.42 -4.05 11.91
CA ALA A 203 15.63 -2.69 12.40
C ALA A 203 14.80 -2.39 13.66
N GLN A 204 13.55 -2.87 13.74
CA GLN A 204 12.69 -2.76 14.93
C GLN A 204 13.28 -3.52 16.15
N TYR A 205 13.83 -4.71 15.92
CA TYR A 205 14.58 -5.41 16.96
C TYR A 205 15.77 -4.58 17.43
N GLY A 206 16.54 -3.99 16.51
CA GLY A 206 17.61 -3.06 16.84
C GLY A 206 17.16 -1.88 17.72
N VAL A 207 16.02 -1.26 17.42
CA VAL A 207 15.40 -0.21 18.24
C VAL A 207 15.05 -0.72 19.64
N ALA A 208 14.48 -1.92 19.76
CA ALA A 208 14.11 -2.50 21.04
C ALA A 208 15.34 -2.79 21.93
N VAL A 209 16.43 -3.26 21.32
CA VAL A 209 17.72 -3.47 22.00
C VAL A 209 18.36 -2.15 22.39
N ALA A 210 18.36 -1.16 21.50
CA ALA A 210 18.94 0.16 21.74
C ALA A 210 18.33 0.89 22.93
N LYS A 211 17.03 0.67 23.23
CA LYS A 211 16.34 1.20 24.41
C LYS A 211 16.85 0.65 25.75
N LEU A 212 17.64 -0.40 25.73
CA LEU A 212 18.29 -0.94 26.94
C LEU A 212 19.57 -0.16 27.32
N TYR A 213 20.08 0.67 26.42
CA TYR A 213 21.30 1.45 26.63
C TYR A 213 21.01 2.85 27.15
N PRO A 214 22.02 3.54 27.71
CA PRO A 214 21.88 4.93 28.18
C PRO A 214 21.49 5.87 27.06
N GLN A 215 20.57 6.79 27.38
CA GLN A 215 20.16 7.86 26.48
C GLN A 215 20.73 9.18 26.98
N LEU A 216 21.40 9.95 26.13
CA LEU A 216 21.97 11.24 26.45
C LEU A 216 21.22 12.33 25.69
N ASN A 217 20.56 13.20 26.47
CA ASN A 217 19.95 14.41 25.96
C ASN A 217 20.81 15.63 26.35
N VAL A 218 21.11 16.48 25.37
CA VAL A 218 21.76 17.77 25.57
C VAL A 218 20.78 18.89 25.30
N SER A 219 20.66 19.81 26.23
CA SER A 219 19.76 20.97 26.10
C SER A 219 20.53 22.27 26.27
N ALA A 220 20.19 23.24 25.44
CA ALA A 220 20.65 24.62 25.56
C ALA A 220 19.43 25.55 25.57
N SER A 221 19.46 26.54 26.43
CA SER A 221 18.42 27.56 26.50
C SER A 221 19.04 28.95 26.54
N LEU A 222 18.38 29.88 25.84
CA LEU A 222 18.75 31.30 25.84
C LEU A 222 17.43 32.08 25.94
N GLY A 223 17.38 33.00 26.89
CA GLY A 223 16.16 33.76 27.10
C GLY A 223 16.34 35.01 27.94
N SER A 224 15.24 35.66 28.21
CA SER A 224 15.18 36.81 29.10
C SER A 224 14.05 36.62 30.10
N GLN A 225 14.27 37.09 31.33
CA GLN A 225 13.31 37.02 32.42
C GLN A 225 13.30 38.31 33.21
N ALA A 226 12.09 38.83 33.46
CA ALA A 226 11.93 40.10 34.18
C ALA A 226 10.59 40.18 34.93
N LEU A 227 10.52 41.05 35.94
CA LEU A 227 9.31 41.31 36.74
C LEU A 227 8.31 42.23 36.03
N SER A 228 8.75 42.90 34.97
CA SER A 228 7.86 43.73 34.13
C SER A 228 8.09 43.45 32.63
N ALA A 229 7.07 43.61 31.82
CA ALA A 229 7.17 43.43 30.38
C ALA A 229 8.14 44.45 29.73
N ALA A 230 8.22 45.67 30.27
CA ALA A 230 9.12 46.72 29.76
C ALA A 230 10.59 46.41 29.99
N SER A 231 10.95 45.66 31.05
CA SER A 231 12.31 45.27 31.37
C SER A 231 12.75 43.90 30.82
N LEU A 232 11.89 43.22 30.11
CA LEU A 232 12.15 41.86 29.62
C LEU A 232 13.39 41.77 28.71
N PHE A 233 13.67 42.80 27.94
CA PHE A 233 14.85 42.88 27.06
C PHE A 233 15.88 43.92 27.53
N GLY A 234 15.81 44.28 28.80
CA GLY A 234 16.73 45.24 29.43
C GLY A 234 18.04 44.60 29.87
N ALA A 235 19.01 45.46 30.27
CA ALA A 235 20.26 45.00 30.82
C ALA A 235 20.04 44.17 32.11
N GLY A 236 20.52 42.91 32.15
CA GLY A 236 20.40 42.04 33.31
C GLY A 236 19.19 41.05 33.27
N SER A 237 18.38 41.06 32.22
CA SER A 237 17.29 40.07 32.04
C SER A 237 17.73 38.81 31.33
N LEU A 238 18.93 38.78 30.73
CA LEU A 238 19.46 37.67 29.94
C LEU A 238 19.74 36.45 30.83
N LEU A 239 19.19 35.31 30.42
CA LEU A 239 19.43 34.01 31.03
C LEU A 239 19.89 33.04 29.96
N TRP A 240 20.88 32.24 30.26
CA TRP A 240 21.28 31.14 29.43
C TRP A 240 21.51 29.89 30.28
N GLY A 241 21.32 28.73 29.70
CA GLY A 241 21.57 27.44 30.34
C GLY A 241 22.06 26.43 29.33
N LEU A 242 23.00 25.62 29.75
CA LEU A 242 23.45 24.43 29.04
C LEU A 242 23.33 23.26 30.00
N GLY A 243 22.67 22.19 29.59
CA GLY A 243 22.47 20.99 30.40
C GLY A 243 22.68 19.72 29.61
N GLY A 244 23.15 18.66 30.28
CA GLY A 244 23.18 17.32 29.75
C GLY A 244 22.48 16.40 30.74
N GLN A 245 21.60 15.51 30.21
CA GLN A 245 20.89 14.54 31.01
C GLN A 245 21.17 13.14 30.44
N LEU A 246 21.78 12.28 31.28
CA LEU A 246 21.99 10.87 30.98
C LEU A 246 20.92 10.05 31.71
N VAL A 247 20.10 9.28 30.95
CA VAL A 247 19.07 8.41 31.49
C VAL A 247 19.40 6.97 31.16
N GLN A 248 19.58 6.14 32.19
CA GLN A 248 19.82 4.69 32.06
C GLN A 248 18.70 3.93 32.74
N PRO A 249 17.91 3.11 32.02
CA PRO A 249 16.91 2.24 32.63
C PRO A 249 17.60 1.03 33.31
N LEU A 250 17.62 0.99 34.64
CA LEU A 250 18.29 -0.10 35.40
C LEU A 250 17.32 -1.22 35.81
N PHE A 251 16.10 -0.86 36.25
CA PHE A 251 15.12 -1.80 36.79
C PHE A 251 13.81 -1.77 36.02
N THR A 252 13.90 -2.02 34.71
CA THR A 252 12.73 -2.01 33.81
C THR A 252 12.61 -3.37 33.14
N PRO A 253 12.02 -4.40 33.79
CA PRO A 253 11.89 -5.74 33.21
C PRO A 253 11.11 -5.72 31.90
N GLY A 254 10.13 -4.82 31.74
CA GLY A 254 9.35 -4.67 30.52
C GLY A 254 10.18 -4.35 29.27
N LEU A 255 11.31 -3.65 29.38
CA LEU A 255 12.16 -3.36 28.21
C LEU A 255 12.86 -4.61 27.69
N ARG A 256 13.30 -5.51 28.57
CA ARG A 256 13.90 -6.79 28.17
C ARG A 256 12.88 -7.70 27.49
N GLU A 257 11.66 -7.75 28.03
CA GLU A 257 10.60 -8.54 27.43
C GLU A 257 10.14 -7.95 26.08
N ASN A 258 10.14 -6.64 25.94
CA ASN A 258 9.92 -5.98 24.65
C ASN A 258 11.00 -6.34 23.60
N ALA A 259 12.26 -6.43 24.02
CA ALA A 259 13.32 -6.87 23.12
C ALA A 259 13.14 -8.32 22.67
N LYS A 260 12.76 -9.23 23.60
CA LYS A 260 12.42 -10.62 23.27
C LYS A 260 11.18 -10.73 22.34
N ALA A 261 10.17 -9.88 22.56
CA ALA A 261 9.01 -9.83 21.69
C ALA A 261 9.39 -9.36 20.27
N ALA A 262 10.29 -8.36 20.15
CA ALA A 262 10.79 -7.91 18.87
C ALA A 262 11.66 -8.98 18.17
N GLU A 263 12.44 -9.75 18.94
CA GLU A 263 13.21 -10.89 18.43
C GLU A 263 12.29 -11.98 17.85
N ALA A 264 11.22 -12.33 18.57
CA ALA A 264 10.20 -13.26 18.07
C ALA A 264 9.51 -12.73 16.80
N GLY A 265 9.26 -11.42 16.73
CA GLY A 265 8.77 -10.74 15.52
C GLY A 265 9.73 -10.88 14.34
N LEU A 266 11.03 -10.74 14.56
CA LEU A 266 12.06 -10.97 13.54
C LEU A 266 12.05 -12.42 13.05
N GLN A 267 11.97 -13.40 13.97
CA GLN A 267 11.89 -14.82 13.59
C GLN A 267 10.63 -15.12 12.76
N ALA A 268 9.50 -14.51 13.12
CA ALA A 268 8.26 -14.64 12.33
C ALA A 268 8.41 -14.04 10.93
N ALA A 269 9.05 -12.86 10.80
CA ALA A 269 9.32 -12.25 9.49
C ALA A 269 10.28 -13.11 8.65
N GLN A 270 11.29 -13.74 9.28
CA GLN A 270 12.20 -14.66 8.61
C GLN A 270 11.48 -15.92 8.09
N ALA A 271 10.59 -16.50 8.89
CA ALA A 271 9.79 -17.64 8.46
C ALA A 271 8.85 -17.29 7.29
N ASN A 272 8.23 -16.10 7.34
CA ASN A 272 7.40 -15.60 6.24
C ASN A 272 8.20 -15.41 4.95
N TYR A 273 9.41 -14.85 5.04
CA TYR A 273 10.30 -14.71 3.88
C TYR A 273 10.69 -16.05 3.27
N GLN A 274 10.95 -17.07 4.09
CA GLN A 274 11.26 -18.43 3.63
C GLN A 274 10.07 -19.12 2.97
N HIS A 275 8.85 -18.77 3.38
CA HIS A 275 7.62 -19.34 2.83
C HIS A 275 7.20 -18.71 1.50
N THR A 276 7.55 -17.44 1.26
CA THR A 276 7.21 -16.70 0.04
C THR A 276 8.07 -17.15 -1.15
#